data_37a7783c19bc45e58ae5c2c3589edacb
#
_entry.id   37a7783c19bc45e58ae5c2c3589edacb
#
_cell.length_a   1.000
_cell.length_b   1.000
_cell.length_c   1.000
_cell.angle_alpha   90.00
_cell.angle_beta   90.00
_cell.angle_gamma   90.00
#
_symmetry.space_group_name_H-M   'P 1'
#
loop_
_entity.id
_entity.type
_entity.pdbx_description
1 polymer ?
#
loop_
_entity_poly.entity_id
_entity_poly.type
_entity_poly.pdbx_seq_one_letter_code
_entity_poly.pdbx_strand_id
1 'polypeptide(L)'
;IEESMAVVVMGRASWRVEISARASTISLRALPLVNGRKRLGAVILLRDVSEVHRHEQELMTKDATIREIHHRVKNNLQTVSALLRLQSRRSSEDAVKVALAEAERRVQAIATVHAALSQNVDESVDFDEVARTIVRMAGAIASTDHGVEVITTGNFGTISADQAQALATVLNELVANSVEHGLADRDGCIEVCARREGLSMTVTVADDGVGFVPGTPMTGLGTQIVHQMVRGELRGSIEWAPREGGGTLVTLLINLDAA
;
A
#
# COMPACT_ATOMS: atom_id res chain seq x y z
N ILE A 1 16.23 21.74 38.90
CA ILE A 1 15.09 22.66 39.05
C ILE A 1 15.54 23.97 39.75
N GLU A 2 16.25 23.90 40.84
CA GLU A 2 16.66 25.11 41.60
C GLU A 2 17.58 26.06 40.81
N GLU A 3 18.62 25.55 40.15
CA GLU A 3 19.54 26.35 39.34
C GLU A 3 18.83 27.01 38.15
N SER A 4 17.92 26.29 37.50
CA SER A 4 17.17 26.80 36.35
C SER A 4 16.12 27.85 36.74
N MET A 5 15.47 27.70 37.88
CA MET A 5 14.60 28.75 38.46
C MET A 5 15.35 30.01 38.82
N ALA A 6 16.56 29.88 39.34
CA ALA A 6 17.42 31.03 39.66
C ALA A 6 17.70 31.88 38.41
N VAL A 7 17.92 31.25 37.22
CA VAL A 7 18.14 31.96 35.95
C VAL A 7 16.90 32.75 35.52
N VAL A 8 15.70 32.22 35.71
CA VAL A 8 14.43 32.90 35.41
C VAL A 8 14.20 34.06 36.38
N VAL A 9 14.36 33.82 37.68
CA VAL A 9 14.21 34.85 38.73
C VAL A 9 15.22 35.95 38.53
N MET A 10 16.41 35.64 38.02
CA MET A 10 17.42 36.65 37.63
C MET A 10 17.07 37.42 36.35
N GLY A 11 15.93 37.14 35.71
CA GLY A 11 15.44 37.86 34.52
C GLY A 11 16.25 37.62 33.27
N ARG A 12 16.97 36.48 33.16
CA ARG A 12 17.89 36.21 32.07
C ARG A 12 17.24 35.41 30.91
N ALA A 13 16.33 34.48 31.22
CA ALA A 13 15.69 33.65 30.22
C ALA A 13 14.38 33.06 30.73
N SER A 14 13.48 32.67 29.81
CA SER A 14 12.34 31.82 30.13
C SER A 14 12.79 30.35 30.26
N TRP A 15 12.07 29.59 31.08
CA TRP A 15 12.37 28.21 31.33
C TRP A 15 11.09 27.36 31.25
N ARG A 16 11.22 26.17 30.71
CA ARG A 16 10.13 25.18 30.62
C ARG A 16 10.65 23.84 31.10
N VAL A 17 9.84 23.15 31.88
CA VAL A 17 10.09 21.75 32.30
C VAL A 17 8.78 21.03 32.41
N GLU A 18 8.82 19.74 32.15
CA GLU A 18 7.72 18.83 32.42
C GLU A 18 8.11 17.96 33.61
N ILE A 19 7.20 17.88 34.56
CA ILE A 19 7.40 17.17 35.83
C ILE A 19 6.35 16.07 35.87
N SER A 20 6.79 14.83 35.83
CA SER A 20 5.91 13.67 36.00
C SER A 20 5.96 13.19 37.42
N ALA A 21 4.82 13.13 38.08
CA ALA A 21 4.69 12.65 39.46
C ALA A 21 3.49 11.69 39.54
N ARG A 22 3.75 10.40 39.80
CA ARG A 22 2.75 9.34 39.91
C ARG A 22 1.84 9.23 38.66
N ALA A 23 0.66 9.82 38.69
CA ALA A 23 -0.34 9.72 37.63
C ALA A 23 -0.56 11.05 36.86
N SER A 24 0.20 12.10 37.18
CA SER A 24 0.02 13.41 36.56
C SER A 24 1.33 13.94 35.98
N THR A 25 1.24 14.54 34.80
CA THR A 25 2.35 15.28 34.18
C THR A 25 1.97 16.74 34.05
N ILE A 26 2.77 17.60 34.69
CA ILE A 26 2.56 19.03 34.73
C ILE A 26 3.65 19.72 33.92
N SER A 27 3.26 20.47 32.90
CA SER A 27 4.15 21.38 32.19
C SER A 27 4.22 22.70 32.96
N LEU A 28 5.42 23.03 33.44
CA LEU A 28 5.74 24.26 34.14
C LEU A 28 6.51 25.18 33.19
N ARG A 29 6.03 26.40 33.02
CA ARG A 29 6.71 27.45 32.27
C ARG A 29 6.91 28.66 33.16
N ALA A 30 8.16 29.04 33.37
CA ALA A 30 8.53 30.24 34.11
C ALA A 30 9.01 31.33 33.16
N LEU A 31 8.43 32.54 33.32
CA LEU A 31 8.72 33.71 32.49
C LEU A 31 9.20 34.84 33.39
N PRO A 32 10.37 35.48 33.11
CA PRO A 32 10.82 36.61 33.88
C PRO A 32 9.93 37.83 33.63
N LEU A 33 9.60 38.55 34.71
CA LEU A 33 8.83 39.78 34.66
C LEU A 33 9.78 40.94 34.86
N VAL A 34 9.95 41.74 33.82
CA VAL A 34 10.89 42.87 33.82
C VAL A 34 10.21 44.16 33.34
N ASN A 35 10.59 45.28 33.88
CA ASN A 35 10.21 46.61 33.40
C ASN A 35 11.49 47.39 33.07
N GLY A 36 11.83 47.42 31.77
CA GLY A 36 13.12 47.87 31.31
C GLY A 36 14.26 47.05 31.91
N ARG A 37 15.12 47.69 32.71
CA ARG A 37 16.22 47.03 33.43
C ARG A 37 15.85 46.56 34.85
N LYS A 38 14.65 46.90 35.34
CA LYS A 38 14.22 46.57 36.71
C LYS A 38 13.49 45.22 36.70
N ARG A 39 13.92 44.29 37.51
CA ARG A 39 13.26 43.02 37.76
C ARG A 39 12.04 43.24 38.66
N LEU A 40 10.89 42.66 38.25
CA LEU A 40 9.67 42.71 39.04
C LEU A 40 9.35 41.35 39.68
N GLY A 41 9.87 40.26 39.09
CA GLY A 41 9.61 38.89 39.55
C GLY A 41 9.60 37.88 38.41
N ALA A 42 8.83 36.85 38.58
CA ALA A 42 8.57 35.83 37.53
C ALA A 42 7.11 35.41 37.55
N VAL A 43 6.57 35.08 36.39
CA VAL A 43 5.27 34.45 36.23
C VAL A 43 5.49 32.96 36.01
N ILE A 44 4.82 32.11 36.79
CA ILE A 44 4.85 30.65 36.65
C ILE A 44 3.49 30.22 36.14
N LEU A 45 3.51 29.57 34.97
CA LEU A 45 2.34 28.95 34.34
C LEU A 45 2.44 27.44 34.54
N LEU A 46 1.40 26.86 35.10
CA LEU A 46 1.26 25.41 35.28
C LEU A 46 0.12 24.91 34.38
N ARG A 47 0.38 23.85 33.64
CA ARG A 47 -0.62 23.20 32.83
C ARG A 47 -0.54 21.69 33.08
N ASP A 48 -1.68 21.09 33.40
CA ASP A 48 -1.80 19.64 33.40
C ASP A 48 -1.83 19.14 31.96
N VAL A 49 -0.86 18.30 31.59
CA VAL A 49 -0.71 17.70 30.27
C VAL A 49 -0.84 16.18 30.32
N SER A 50 -1.34 15.64 31.43
CA SER A 50 -1.46 14.19 31.66
C SER A 50 -2.34 13.52 30.59
N GLU A 51 -3.47 14.14 30.22
CA GLU A 51 -4.35 13.59 29.18
C GLU A 51 -3.71 13.60 27.79
N VAL A 52 -2.96 14.65 27.49
CA VAL A 52 -2.24 14.76 26.20
C VAL A 52 -1.21 13.64 26.10
N HIS A 53 -0.37 13.48 27.12
CA HIS A 53 0.64 12.42 27.14
C HIS A 53 0.03 11.00 27.13
N ARG A 54 -1.09 10.81 27.83
CA ARG A 54 -1.80 9.52 27.78
C ARG A 54 -2.31 9.21 26.38
N HIS A 55 -2.93 10.16 25.69
CA HIS A 55 -3.38 9.99 24.32
C HIS A 55 -2.23 9.74 23.35
N GLU A 56 -1.12 10.47 23.49
CA GLU A 56 0.07 10.23 22.68
C GLU A 56 0.63 8.82 22.88
N GLN A 57 0.69 8.33 24.14
CA GLN A 57 1.13 6.97 24.43
C GLN A 57 0.16 5.92 23.90
N GLU A 58 -1.15 6.16 24.00
CA GLU A 58 -2.17 5.26 23.44
C GLU A 58 -2.04 5.18 21.92
N LEU A 59 -1.82 6.31 21.22
CA LEU A 59 -1.58 6.34 19.78
C LEU A 59 -0.30 5.59 19.41
N MET A 60 0.81 5.87 20.08
CA MET A 60 2.08 5.16 19.83
C MET A 60 1.94 3.64 20.03
N THR A 61 1.17 3.22 21.03
CA THR A 61 0.94 1.79 21.30
C THR A 61 0.07 1.16 20.21
N LYS A 62 -0.98 1.86 19.74
CA LYS A 62 -1.80 1.42 18.62
C LYS A 62 -0.99 1.27 17.34
N ASP A 63 -0.15 2.25 17.00
CA ASP A 63 0.70 2.22 15.82
C ASP A 63 1.71 1.07 15.86
N ALA A 64 2.30 0.82 17.04
CA ALA A 64 3.20 -0.31 17.22
C ALA A 64 2.48 -1.66 17.02
N THR A 65 1.25 -1.77 17.56
CA THR A 65 0.41 -2.97 17.42
C THR A 65 0.01 -3.20 15.96
N ILE A 66 -0.41 -2.15 15.25
CA ILE A 66 -0.76 -2.23 13.82
C ILE A 66 0.44 -2.70 13.00
N ARG A 67 1.62 -2.12 13.21
CA ARG A 67 2.85 -2.55 12.54
C ARG A 67 3.20 -4.02 12.84
N GLU A 68 3.04 -4.46 14.07
CA GLU A 68 3.27 -5.87 14.43
C GLU A 68 2.28 -6.80 13.71
N ILE A 69 1.01 -6.42 13.62
CA ILE A 69 0.00 -7.18 12.88
C ILE A 69 0.39 -7.31 11.40
N HIS A 70 0.78 -6.22 10.75
CA HIS A 70 1.22 -6.25 9.36
C HIS A 70 2.45 -7.14 9.15
N HIS A 71 3.44 -7.07 10.06
CA HIS A 71 4.60 -7.96 10.01
C HIS A 71 4.21 -9.44 10.16
N ARG A 72 3.27 -9.76 11.06
CA ARG A 72 2.76 -11.13 11.24
C ARG A 72 1.99 -11.60 10.02
N VAL A 73 1.13 -10.77 9.45
CA VAL A 73 0.41 -11.10 8.21
C VAL A 73 1.38 -11.38 7.07
N LYS A 74 2.38 -10.52 6.86
CA LYS A 74 3.43 -10.75 5.85
C LYS A 74 4.13 -12.10 6.06
N ASN A 75 4.55 -12.41 7.30
CA ASN A 75 5.23 -13.68 7.61
C ASN A 75 4.31 -14.89 7.35
N ASN A 76 3.02 -14.78 7.70
CA ASN A 76 2.05 -15.83 7.43
C ASN A 76 1.86 -16.06 5.92
N LEU A 77 1.74 -14.97 5.14
CA LEU A 77 1.60 -15.04 3.69
C LEU A 77 2.86 -15.67 3.04
N GLN A 78 4.06 -15.33 3.52
CA GLN A 78 5.30 -15.98 3.06
C GLN A 78 5.31 -17.48 3.35
N THR A 79 4.82 -17.89 4.53
CA THR A 79 4.70 -19.30 4.89
C THR A 79 3.72 -20.02 3.98
N VAL A 80 2.56 -19.41 3.71
CA VAL A 80 1.56 -19.97 2.78
C VAL A 80 2.14 -20.12 1.38
N SER A 81 2.85 -19.09 0.86
CA SER A 81 3.53 -19.16 -0.43
C SER A 81 4.53 -20.31 -0.49
N ALA A 82 5.35 -20.48 0.56
CA ALA A 82 6.31 -21.58 0.63
C ALA A 82 5.63 -22.96 0.62
N LEU A 83 4.50 -23.10 1.32
CA LEU A 83 3.71 -24.34 1.33
C LEU A 83 3.09 -24.63 -0.04
N LEU A 84 2.51 -23.63 -0.72
CA LEU A 84 1.96 -23.78 -2.07
C LEU A 84 3.05 -24.22 -3.05
N ARG A 85 4.23 -23.60 -3.01
CA ARG A 85 5.39 -23.98 -3.82
C ARG A 85 5.87 -25.40 -3.54
N LEU A 86 5.89 -25.82 -2.28
CA LEU A 86 6.25 -27.17 -1.90
C LEU A 86 5.24 -28.20 -2.43
N GLN A 87 3.94 -27.89 -2.34
CA GLN A 87 2.87 -28.75 -2.85
C GLN A 87 2.92 -28.85 -4.39
N SER A 88 3.16 -27.73 -5.08
CA SER A 88 3.33 -27.71 -6.54
C SER A 88 4.46 -28.63 -6.99
N ARG A 89 5.62 -28.58 -6.30
CA ARG A 89 6.78 -29.45 -6.61
C ARG A 89 6.51 -30.93 -6.34
N ARG A 90 5.60 -31.27 -5.41
CA ARG A 90 5.27 -32.64 -5.05
C ARG A 90 4.16 -33.23 -5.92
N SER A 91 3.38 -32.39 -6.60
CA SER A 91 2.31 -32.87 -7.47
C SER A 91 2.90 -33.49 -8.74
N SER A 92 2.32 -34.59 -9.18
CA SER A 92 2.61 -35.22 -10.48
C SER A 92 1.68 -34.70 -11.59
N GLU A 93 0.59 -34.02 -11.24
CA GLU A 93 -0.43 -33.55 -12.16
C GLU A 93 -0.14 -32.10 -12.58
N ASP A 94 0.05 -31.85 -13.87
CA ASP A 94 0.40 -30.52 -14.36
C ASP A 94 -0.72 -29.48 -14.13
N ALA A 95 -1.98 -29.87 -14.22
CA ALA A 95 -3.11 -29.00 -13.90
C ALA A 95 -3.07 -28.54 -12.43
N VAL A 96 -2.67 -29.40 -11.49
CA VAL A 96 -2.51 -29.05 -10.07
C VAL A 96 -1.33 -28.13 -9.87
N LYS A 97 -0.21 -28.34 -10.58
CA LYS A 97 0.96 -27.42 -10.50
C LYS A 97 0.59 -26.01 -10.97
N VAL A 98 -0.14 -25.90 -12.07
CA VAL A 98 -0.61 -24.60 -12.60
C VAL A 98 -1.52 -23.90 -11.60
N ALA A 99 -2.53 -24.61 -11.05
CA ALA A 99 -3.44 -24.04 -10.05
C ALA A 99 -2.73 -23.58 -8.78
N LEU A 100 -1.72 -24.33 -8.30
CA LEU A 100 -0.95 -23.96 -7.11
C LEU A 100 -0.01 -22.79 -7.38
N ALA A 101 0.58 -22.69 -8.57
CA ALA A 101 1.40 -21.55 -8.98
C ALA A 101 0.55 -20.27 -9.08
N GLU A 102 -0.66 -20.37 -9.61
CA GLU A 102 -1.63 -19.27 -9.66
C GLU A 102 -2.02 -18.80 -8.23
N ALA A 103 -2.32 -19.73 -7.34
CA ALA A 103 -2.62 -19.43 -5.94
C ALA A 103 -1.42 -18.76 -5.23
N GLU A 104 -0.19 -19.22 -5.50
CA GLU A 104 1.03 -18.61 -4.95
C GLU A 104 1.17 -17.15 -5.44
N ARG A 105 0.98 -16.86 -6.71
CA ARG A 105 1.04 -15.50 -7.26
C ARG A 105 0.05 -14.55 -6.56
N ARG A 106 -1.18 -15.01 -6.32
CA ARG A 106 -2.20 -14.22 -5.61
C ARG A 106 -1.79 -13.91 -4.17
N VAL A 107 -1.27 -14.88 -3.45
CA VAL A 107 -0.75 -14.70 -2.09
C VAL A 107 0.41 -13.70 -2.08
N GLN A 108 1.29 -13.73 -3.06
CA GLN A 108 2.40 -12.79 -3.23
C GLN A 108 1.91 -11.36 -3.48
N ALA A 109 0.90 -11.16 -4.34
CA ALA A 109 0.30 -9.85 -4.57
C ALA A 109 -0.26 -9.24 -3.27
N ILE A 110 -1.02 -10.02 -2.50
CA ILE A 110 -1.54 -9.61 -1.19
C ILE A 110 -0.40 -9.24 -0.23
N ALA A 111 0.67 -10.05 -0.18
CA ALA A 111 1.83 -9.80 0.67
C ALA A 111 2.54 -8.48 0.32
N THR A 112 2.60 -8.13 -0.97
CA THR A 112 3.19 -6.89 -1.46
C THR A 112 2.42 -5.66 -0.97
N VAL A 113 1.09 -5.69 -1.05
CA VAL A 113 0.23 -4.61 -0.53
C VAL A 113 0.38 -4.47 0.98
N HIS A 114 0.32 -5.58 1.72
CA HIS A 114 0.52 -5.54 3.17
C HIS A 114 1.89 -4.99 3.58
N ALA A 115 2.93 -5.23 2.77
CA ALA A 115 4.24 -4.65 3.02
C ALA A 115 4.26 -3.14 2.79
N ALA A 116 3.55 -2.62 1.78
CA ALA A 116 3.41 -1.19 1.53
C ALA A 116 2.58 -0.50 2.62
N LEU A 117 1.48 -1.12 3.07
CA LEU A 117 0.64 -0.62 4.18
C LEU A 117 1.40 -0.49 5.50
N SER A 118 2.33 -1.42 5.78
CA SER A 118 3.11 -1.41 7.04
C SER A 118 4.06 -0.22 7.17
N GLN A 119 4.31 0.53 6.11
CA GLN A 119 5.20 1.69 6.10
C GLN A 119 4.46 3.02 6.34
N ASN A 120 3.14 3.06 6.15
CA ASN A 120 2.32 4.26 6.32
C ASN A 120 1.41 4.11 7.54
N VAL A 121 1.38 5.14 8.39
CA VAL A 121 0.50 5.22 9.58
C VAL A 121 -0.94 5.53 9.17
N ASP A 122 -1.13 6.16 8.01
CA ASP A 122 -2.43 6.43 7.42
C ASP A 122 -2.92 5.20 6.65
N GLU A 123 -4.22 4.92 6.71
CA GLU A 123 -4.90 3.82 6.01
C GLU A 123 -4.86 3.97 4.47
N SER A 124 -3.82 4.61 3.95
CA SER A 124 -3.64 4.96 2.54
C SER A 124 -2.28 4.47 2.01
N VAL A 125 -2.24 4.11 0.73
CA VAL A 125 -1.09 3.52 0.04
C VAL A 125 -0.70 4.36 -1.17
N ASP A 126 0.59 4.69 -1.31
CA ASP A 126 1.15 5.11 -2.60
C ASP A 126 1.16 3.91 -3.55
N PHE A 127 0.15 3.85 -4.42
CA PHE A 127 -0.03 2.71 -5.29
C PHE A 127 0.96 2.68 -6.48
N ASP A 128 1.62 3.78 -6.78
CA ASP A 128 2.65 3.82 -7.83
C ASP A 128 3.82 2.88 -7.51
N GLU A 129 4.20 2.77 -6.24
CA GLU A 129 5.25 1.84 -5.79
C GLU A 129 4.79 0.37 -5.85
N VAL A 130 3.54 0.12 -5.44
CA VAL A 130 2.92 -1.22 -5.50
C VAL A 130 2.82 -1.70 -6.94
N ALA A 131 2.29 -0.86 -7.85
CA ALA A 131 2.17 -1.17 -9.26
C ALA A 131 3.52 -1.52 -9.90
N ARG A 132 4.57 -0.70 -9.67
CA ARG A 132 5.94 -0.99 -10.13
C ARG A 132 6.47 -2.33 -9.62
N THR A 133 6.12 -2.70 -8.40
CA THR A 133 6.57 -3.98 -7.82
C THR A 133 5.86 -5.16 -8.47
N ILE A 134 4.54 -5.09 -8.67
CA ILE A 134 3.74 -6.14 -9.35
C ILE A 134 4.26 -6.36 -10.77
N VAL A 135 4.41 -5.27 -11.52
CA VAL A 135 4.91 -5.28 -12.90
C VAL A 135 6.29 -5.94 -13.00
N ARG A 136 7.21 -5.58 -12.11
CA ARG A 136 8.56 -6.16 -12.04
C ARG A 136 8.54 -7.67 -11.75
N MET A 137 7.67 -8.09 -10.82
CA MET A 137 7.52 -9.51 -10.48
C MET A 137 6.98 -10.32 -11.65
N ALA A 138 6.01 -9.81 -12.38
CA ALA A 138 5.43 -10.45 -13.55
C ALA A 138 6.45 -10.54 -14.71
N GLY A 139 7.20 -9.48 -14.98
CA GLY A 139 8.28 -9.47 -15.97
C GLY A 139 9.41 -10.47 -15.65
N ALA A 140 9.77 -10.62 -14.36
CA ALA A 140 10.80 -11.58 -13.94
C ALA A 140 10.38 -13.05 -14.14
N ILE A 141 9.08 -13.35 -14.09
CA ILE A 141 8.55 -14.71 -14.35
C ILE A 141 8.54 -15.00 -15.86
N ALA A 142 8.17 -14.01 -16.67
CA ALA A 142 8.08 -14.14 -18.12
C ALA A 142 9.43 -14.27 -18.81
N SER A 143 10.50 -13.75 -18.20
CA SER A 143 11.85 -13.66 -18.82
C SER A 143 12.66 -14.95 -18.80
N THR A 144 12.11 -16.11 -18.40
CA THR A 144 12.88 -17.37 -18.38
C THR A 144 13.08 -17.98 -19.77
N ASP A 145 12.17 -17.75 -20.72
CA ASP A 145 12.23 -18.34 -22.07
C ASP A 145 11.98 -17.31 -23.21
N HIS A 146 11.30 -16.20 -22.93
CA HIS A 146 10.97 -15.12 -23.88
C HIS A 146 11.18 -13.73 -23.28
N GLY A 147 11.53 -12.77 -24.14
CA GLY A 147 11.75 -11.36 -23.74
C GLY A 147 10.41 -10.61 -23.60
N VAL A 148 9.78 -10.68 -22.44
CA VAL A 148 8.58 -9.87 -22.15
C VAL A 148 8.98 -8.59 -21.43
N GLU A 149 8.74 -7.44 -22.08
CA GLU A 149 8.90 -6.12 -21.46
C GLU A 149 7.59 -5.67 -20.82
N VAL A 150 7.63 -5.18 -19.58
CA VAL A 150 6.44 -4.63 -18.92
C VAL A 150 6.70 -3.17 -18.55
N ILE A 151 5.89 -2.26 -19.10
CA ILE A 151 6.02 -0.82 -18.97
C ILE A 151 4.86 -0.28 -18.12
N THR A 152 5.19 0.56 -17.14
CA THR A 152 4.16 1.26 -16.34
C THR A 152 4.25 2.76 -16.61
N THR A 153 3.13 3.39 -16.95
CA THR A 153 3.02 4.82 -17.23
C THR A 153 1.85 5.45 -16.48
N GLY A 154 1.85 6.78 -16.38
CA GLY A 154 0.81 7.53 -15.68
C GLY A 154 1.03 7.58 -14.17
N ASN A 155 -0.03 7.82 -13.41
CA ASN A 155 0.00 8.02 -11.97
C ASN A 155 -1.27 7.45 -11.33
N PHE A 156 -1.08 6.49 -10.42
CA PHE A 156 -2.14 5.92 -9.58
C PHE A 156 -2.41 6.82 -8.37
N GLY A 157 -1.33 7.38 -7.80
CA GLY A 157 -1.36 8.17 -6.58
C GLY A 157 -1.71 7.36 -5.34
N THR A 158 -2.15 8.09 -4.31
CA THR A 158 -2.53 7.50 -3.02
C THR A 158 -3.98 7.05 -3.05
N ILE A 159 -4.24 5.80 -2.63
CA ILE A 159 -5.57 5.19 -2.54
C ILE A 159 -5.74 4.49 -1.18
N SER A 160 -6.98 4.18 -0.79
CA SER A 160 -7.25 3.46 0.46
C SER A 160 -6.66 2.05 0.44
N ALA A 161 -6.41 1.50 1.62
CA ALA A 161 -5.82 0.16 1.80
C ALA A 161 -6.65 -0.93 1.11
N ASP A 162 -7.96 -0.90 1.27
CA ASP A 162 -8.87 -1.89 0.69
C ASP A 162 -8.87 -1.83 -0.84
N GLN A 163 -8.91 -0.60 -1.40
CA GLN A 163 -8.82 -0.41 -2.85
C GLN A 163 -7.44 -0.77 -3.40
N ALA A 164 -6.36 -0.51 -2.64
CA ALA A 164 -5.01 -0.92 -3.02
C ALA A 164 -4.88 -2.44 -3.11
N GLN A 165 -5.44 -3.16 -2.15
CA GLN A 165 -5.43 -4.62 -2.16
C GLN A 165 -6.22 -5.19 -3.34
N ALA A 166 -7.41 -4.66 -3.58
CA ALA A 166 -8.25 -5.07 -4.71
C ALA A 166 -7.56 -4.79 -6.05
N LEU A 167 -7.04 -3.57 -6.24
CA LEU A 167 -6.38 -3.17 -7.48
C LEU A 167 -5.10 -3.96 -7.73
N ALA A 168 -4.30 -4.24 -6.69
CA ALA A 168 -3.10 -5.06 -6.81
C ALA A 168 -3.43 -6.49 -7.27
N THR A 169 -4.50 -7.08 -6.71
CA THR A 169 -4.98 -8.41 -7.13
C THR A 169 -5.42 -8.39 -8.59
N VAL A 170 -6.21 -7.38 -8.98
CA VAL A 170 -6.66 -7.21 -10.36
C VAL A 170 -5.50 -7.03 -11.33
N LEU A 171 -4.54 -6.14 -11.04
CA LEU A 171 -3.38 -5.92 -11.89
C LEU A 171 -2.52 -7.18 -12.03
N ASN A 172 -2.29 -7.89 -10.92
CA ASN A 172 -1.54 -9.15 -10.96
C ASN A 172 -2.20 -10.19 -11.88
N GLU A 173 -3.52 -10.35 -11.78
CA GLU A 173 -4.27 -11.28 -12.64
C GLU A 173 -4.26 -10.85 -14.12
N LEU A 174 -4.43 -9.56 -14.41
CA LEU A 174 -4.44 -9.05 -15.78
C LEU A 174 -3.06 -9.18 -16.44
N VAL A 175 -1.98 -8.80 -15.73
CA VAL A 175 -0.62 -8.95 -16.25
C VAL A 175 -0.25 -10.43 -16.41
N ALA A 176 -0.64 -11.30 -15.47
CA ALA A 176 -0.42 -12.74 -15.60
C ALA A 176 -1.16 -13.32 -16.82
N ASN A 177 -2.40 -12.91 -17.05
CA ASN A 177 -3.17 -13.32 -18.22
C ASN A 177 -2.51 -12.87 -19.54
N SER A 178 -1.97 -11.64 -19.58
CA SER A 178 -1.24 -11.16 -20.75
C SER A 178 0.03 -11.97 -21.02
N VAL A 179 0.78 -12.35 -19.97
CA VAL A 179 1.95 -13.20 -20.09
C VAL A 179 1.57 -14.62 -20.54
N GLU A 180 0.62 -15.26 -19.86
CA GLU A 180 0.29 -16.68 -20.05
C GLU A 180 -0.55 -16.97 -21.29
N HIS A 181 -1.40 -16.03 -21.69
CA HIS A 181 -2.34 -16.22 -22.78
C HIS A 181 -2.07 -15.30 -23.98
N GLY A 182 -1.63 -14.08 -23.74
CA GLY A 182 -1.27 -13.13 -24.78
C GLY A 182 0.08 -13.44 -25.42
N LEU A 183 1.10 -13.69 -24.58
CA LEU A 183 2.52 -13.78 -24.95
C LEU A 183 3.13 -15.17 -24.68
N ALA A 184 2.33 -16.23 -24.56
CA ALA A 184 2.74 -17.55 -24.09
C ALA A 184 4.01 -18.12 -24.74
N ASP A 185 4.22 -17.88 -26.05
CA ASP A 185 5.34 -18.44 -26.82
C ASP A 185 6.04 -17.37 -27.67
N ARG A 186 6.07 -16.10 -27.23
CA ARG A 186 6.63 -15.01 -28.02
C ARG A 186 7.14 -13.86 -27.15
N ASP A 187 8.12 -13.15 -27.67
CA ASP A 187 8.53 -11.84 -27.13
C ASP A 187 7.40 -10.83 -27.34
N GLY A 188 7.27 -9.87 -26.43
CA GLY A 188 6.27 -8.84 -26.53
C GLY A 188 6.32 -7.82 -25.40
N CYS A 189 5.35 -6.91 -25.42
CA CYS A 189 5.25 -5.82 -24.47
C CYS A 189 3.88 -5.79 -23.81
N ILE A 190 3.88 -5.55 -22.49
CA ILE A 190 2.69 -5.28 -21.69
C ILE A 190 2.78 -3.85 -21.18
N GLU A 191 1.79 -3.04 -21.48
CA GLU A 191 1.69 -1.66 -21.04
C GLU A 191 0.62 -1.53 -19.97
N VAL A 192 0.99 -1.04 -18.78
CA VAL A 192 0.07 -0.69 -17.70
C VAL A 192 0.07 0.83 -17.58
N CYS A 193 -1.09 1.45 -17.82
CA CYS A 193 -1.23 2.90 -17.75
C CYS A 193 -2.34 3.29 -16.77
N ALA A 194 -2.08 4.27 -15.91
CA ALA A 194 -3.07 4.85 -15.00
C ALA A 194 -3.29 6.32 -15.28
N ARG A 195 -4.55 6.73 -15.36
CA ARG A 195 -4.98 8.12 -15.50
C ARG A 195 -6.01 8.43 -14.43
N ARG A 196 -5.66 9.35 -13.54
CA ARG A 196 -6.54 9.79 -12.45
C ARG A 196 -7.14 11.15 -12.74
N GLU A 197 -8.47 11.27 -12.55
CA GLU A 197 -9.23 12.51 -12.67
C GLU A 197 -10.11 12.66 -11.41
N GLY A 198 -9.55 13.32 -10.39
CA GLY A 198 -10.22 13.47 -9.09
C GLY A 198 -10.40 12.13 -8.37
N LEU A 199 -11.65 11.72 -8.14
CA LEU A 199 -12.01 10.43 -7.53
C LEU A 199 -12.27 9.35 -8.58
N SER A 200 -12.10 9.62 -9.87
CA SER A 200 -12.19 8.62 -10.93
C SER A 200 -10.80 8.27 -11.41
N MET A 201 -10.55 6.99 -11.63
CA MET A 201 -9.29 6.50 -12.18
C MET A 201 -9.58 5.51 -13.31
N THR A 202 -8.92 5.73 -14.44
CA THR A 202 -8.89 4.78 -15.55
C THR A 202 -7.55 4.06 -15.53
N VAL A 203 -7.59 2.73 -15.49
CA VAL A 203 -6.38 1.90 -15.61
C VAL A 203 -6.52 1.04 -16.84
N THR A 204 -5.51 1.02 -17.69
CA THR A 204 -5.44 0.15 -18.86
C THR A 204 -4.29 -0.83 -18.74
N VAL A 205 -4.55 -2.08 -19.14
CA VAL A 205 -3.53 -3.11 -19.33
C VAL A 205 -3.63 -3.56 -20.78
N ALA A 206 -2.57 -3.36 -21.54
CA ALA A 206 -2.53 -3.67 -22.96
C ALA A 206 -1.34 -4.58 -23.27
N ASP A 207 -1.56 -5.68 -23.97
CA ASP A 207 -0.50 -6.52 -24.53
C ASP A 207 -0.49 -6.43 -26.08
N ASP A 208 0.62 -6.81 -26.69
CA ASP A 208 0.79 -6.93 -28.13
C ASP A 208 0.78 -8.40 -28.58
N GLY A 209 0.13 -9.24 -27.80
CA GLY A 209 0.04 -10.68 -27.98
C GLY A 209 -0.89 -11.15 -29.08
N VAL A 210 -1.36 -12.39 -28.93
CA VAL A 210 -2.27 -13.03 -29.90
C VAL A 210 -3.68 -12.44 -29.87
N GLY A 211 -4.03 -11.69 -28.82
CA GLY A 211 -5.36 -11.15 -28.60
C GLY A 211 -6.38 -12.23 -28.23
N PHE A 212 -7.64 -11.82 -28.15
CA PHE A 212 -8.76 -12.73 -27.90
C PHE A 212 -9.88 -12.53 -28.93
N VAL A 213 -10.69 -13.57 -29.12
CA VAL A 213 -11.86 -13.49 -30.00
C VAL A 213 -13.03 -12.88 -29.20
N PRO A 214 -13.61 -11.76 -29.64
CA PRO A 214 -14.79 -11.18 -29.00
C PRO A 214 -15.93 -12.18 -28.91
N GLY A 215 -16.58 -12.30 -27.76
CA GLY A 215 -17.65 -13.26 -27.51
C GLY A 215 -17.20 -14.62 -26.97
N THR A 216 -15.90 -14.88 -26.85
CA THR A 216 -15.39 -16.05 -26.13
C THR A 216 -15.67 -15.91 -24.64
N PRO A 217 -16.35 -16.88 -23.98
CA PRO A 217 -16.56 -16.77 -22.53
C PRO A 217 -15.24 -16.77 -21.77
N MET A 218 -14.99 -15.71 -21.03
CA MET A 218 -13.84 -15.62 -20.12
C MET A 218 -14.20 -16.32 -18.81
N THR A 219 -14.07 -17.65 -18.76
CA THR A 219 -14.56 -18.50 -17.66
C THR A 219 -13.50 -18.87 -16.62
N GLY A 220 -12.28 -18.39 -16.76
CA GLY A 220 -11.19 -18.67 -15.81
C GLY A 220 -11.47 -18.13 -14.40
N LEU A 221 -10.96 -18.82 -13.39
CA LEU A 221 -11.07 -18.38 -11.98
C LEU A 221 -10.52 -16.97 -11.78
N GLY A 222 -9.39 -16.63 -12.43
CA GLY A 222 -8.79 -15.29 -12.40
C GLY A 222 -9.75 -14.21 -12.88
N THR A 223 -10.40 -14.43 -14.00
CA THR A 223 -11.39 -13.48 -14.55
C THR A 223 -12.58 -13.27 -13.61
N GLN A 224 -13.05 -14.34 -12.94
CA GLN A 224 -14.13 -14.22 -11.95
C GLN A 224 -13.70 -13.37 -10.74
N ILE A 225 -12.48 -13.56 -10.24
CA ILE A 225 -11.91 -12.76 -9.16
C ILE A 225 -11.79 -11.29 -9.58
N VAL A 226 -11.28 -11.02 -10.78
CA VAL A 226 -11.18 -9.67 -11.33
C VAL A 226 -12.54 -8.99 -11.36
N HIS A 227 -13.58 -9.67 -11.91
CA HIS A 227 -14.94 -9.11 -11.92
C HIS A 227 -15.48 -8.84 -10.51
N GLN A 228 -15.25 -9.74 -9.56
CA GLN A 228 -15.71 -9.56 -8.18
C GLN A 228 -15.03 -8.36 -7.52
N MET A 229 -13.69 -8.23 -7.62
CA MET A 229 -12.93 -7.12 -7.04
C MET A 229 -13.29 -5.78 -7.68
N VAL A 230 -13.41 -5.74 -9.01
CA VAL A 230 -13.75 -4.50 -9.73
C VAL A 230 -15.15 -4.00 -9.36
N ARG A 231 -16.14 -4.87 -9.27
CA ARG A 231 -17.52 -4.49 -8.94
C ARG A 231 -17.72 -4.22 -7.44
N GLY A 232 -17.08 -5.01 -6.58
CA GLY A 232 -17.21 -4.92 -5.13
C GLY A 232 -16.35 -3.79 -4.57
N GLU A 233 -15.04 -4.01 -4.47
CA GLU A 233 -14.12 -3.15 -3.74
C GLU A 233 -13.76 -1.87 -4.51
N LEU A 234 -13.56 -1.98 -5.84
CA LEU A 234 -13.20 -0.83 -6.68
C LEU A 234 -14.40 -0.04 -7.20
N ARG A 235 -15.63 -0.53 -6.98
CA ARG A 235 -16.91 0.10 -7.40
C ARG A 235 -16.88 0.59 -8.83
N GLY A 236 -16.27 -0.22 -9.70
CA GLY A 236 -15.92 0.14 -11.04
C GLY A 236 -16.52 -0.80 -12.10
N SER A 237 -16.01 -0.63 -13.30
CA SER A 237 -16.31 -1.51 -14.42
C SER A 237 -15.03 -1.95 -15.14
N ILE A 238 -15.11 -3.04 -15.86
CA ILE A 238 -14.00 -3.60 -16.63
C ILE A 238 -14.51 -4.01 -18.01
N GLU A 239 -13.71 -3.68 -19.02
CA GLU A 239 -13.99 -4.02 -20.41
C GLU A 239 -12.75 -4.60 -21.08
N TRP A 240 -12.94 -5.62 -21.92
CA TRP A 240 -11.91 -6.22 -22.78
C TRP A 240 -12.20 -5.89 -24.23
N ALA A 241 -11.18 -5.39 -24.92
CA ALA A 241 -11.25 -5.05 -26.33
C ALA A 241 -10.02 -5.59 -27.09
N PRO A 242 -10.11 -5.92 -28.37
CA PRO A 242 -8.93 -6.11 -29.19
C PRO A 242 -8.12 -4.81 -29.28
N ARG A 243 -6.78 -4.93 -29.13
CA ARG A 243 -5.88 -3.78 -29.30
C ARG A 243 -5.66 -3.51 -30.80
N GLU A 244 -5.63 -2.22 -31.21
CA GLU A 244 -5.20 -1.85 -32.56
C GLU A 244 -3.75 -2.28 -32.79
N GLY A 245 -3.49 -2.99 -33.86
CA GLY A 245 -2.17 -3.57 -34.17
C GLY A 245 -1.92 -4.98 -33.62
N GLY A 246 -2.87 -5.56 -32.88
CA GLY A 246 -2.80 -6.90 -32.30
C GLY A 246 -2.70 -6.87 -30.78
N GLY A 247 -3.16 -7.95 -30.17
CA GLY A 247 -3.17 -8.11 -28.71
C GLY A 247 -4.50 -7.76 -28.05
N THR A 248 -4.45 -7.60 -26.72
CA THR A 248 -5.62 -7.33 -25.88
C THR A 248 -5.48 -5.98 -25.20
N LEU A 249 -6.57 -5.24 -25.10
CA LEU A 249 -6.70 -4.05 -24.26
C LEU A 249 -7.77 -4.29 -23.20
N VAL A 250 -7.38 -4.19 -21.95
CA VAL A 250 -8.29 -4.21 -20.80
C VAL A 250 -8.39 -2.81 -20.22
N THR A 251 -9.59 -2.31 -20.06
CA THR A 251 -9.86 -1.00 -19.47
C THR A 251 -10.65 -1.16 -18.18
N LEU A 252 -10.12 -0.60 -17.10
CA LEU A 252 -10.76 -0.50 -15.78
C LEU A 252 -11.19 0.94 -15.55
N LEU A 253 -12.44 1.14 -15.17
CA LEU A 253 -12.93 2.42 -14.64
C LEU A 253 -13.19 2.22 -13.15
N ILE A 254 -12.54 2.99 -12.30
CA ILE A 254 -12.51 2.82 -10.85
C ILE A 254 -13.03 4.10 -10.19
N ASN A 255 -13.87 3.95 -9.17
CA ASN A 255 -14.28 5.05 -8.32
C ASN A 255 -13.51 4.96 -7.00
N LEU A 256 -12.67 5.97 -6.76
CA LEU A 256 -11.84 6.03 -5.56
C LEU A 256 -12.65 6.59 -4.38
N ASP A 257 -12.37 6.09 -3.19
CA ASP A 257 -12.86 6.69 -1.95
C ASP A 257 -12.17 8.04 -1.72
N ALA A 258 -12.87 8.97 -1.06
CA ALA A 258 -12.24 10.19 -0.60
C ALA A 258 -11.24 9.82 0.50
N ALA A 259 -9.98 10.16 0.29
CA ALA A 259 -8.90 9.93 1.24
C ALA A 259 -9.00 10.83 2.46
#